data_c9ded886b24dbfab63344da7cea55635
#
_entry.id   c9ded886b24dbfab63344da7cea55635
#
_cell.length_a   1.000
_cell.length_b   1.000
_cell.length_c   1.000
_cell.angle_alpha   90.00
_cell.angle_beta   90.00
_cell.angle_gamma   90.00
#
_symmetry.space_group_name_H-M   'P 1'
#
loop_
_entity.id
_entity.type
_entity.pdbx_description
1 polymer ?
#
loop_
_entity_poly.entity_id
_entity_poly.type
_entity_poly.pdbx_seq_one_letter_code
_entity_poly.pdbx_strand_id
1 'polypeptide(L)'
;MNQKPINLLIYKWRYVIGYTVLVLLFSLAIVLAGLYAPGGLTQSEIDALALTNSLNTNSLNIINLPFHGLQLLCLQLFGVSVFTIKLPAMIFAIGSIVAIFFLLRRWFKSSIAILSMLIMATTSQLIFLAQYATPQILYVFYSALILLFSSLILQKAQRPLLWKICLALSVGLSFFTPFFIYINFGLLAAAVIHPRTRYHLSRKSQHLNWLVASVILLVLAAPIAFFSLQDFSVILQLTGVESLNSITLLDNIKTLFQTYFWTTPIVVHDQISPIFDFASVFIILLGGLTLFRYRYTARSYVITAWMLLTLPILIVNPSYVAIVFVPLFILLTLGMETLLNEWYKLFPKNPYARGLGLILTIGLVSVMIFSGVDRYMNGYRHMPEAVNNTNSDLRLLDKHLVKHPARVQLIVSEQEASLYKAYARFNKHDIIVTTEPNARESTNILVTNSARSSVNPESLTLVSVATNDRQAEGDRFYLYKAN
;
A
#
# COMPACT_ATOMS: atom_id res chain seq x y z
N MET A 1 5.51 -34.62 -47.01
CA MET A 1 4.86 -34.93 -45.71
C MET A 1 4.79 -33.67 -44.90
N ASN A 2 3.67 -32.98 -44.87
CA ASN A 2 3.43 -31.82 -44.03
C ASN A 2 3.16 -32.33 -42.60
N GLN A 3 4.17 -32.33 -41.76
CA GLN A 3 3.97 -32.51 -40.32
C GLN A 3 3.26 -31.27 -39.77
N LYS A 4 1.95 -31.40 -39.47
CA LYS A 4 1.25 -30.38 -38.66
C LYS A 4 1.99 -30.23 -37.35
N PRO A 5 2.42 -29.01 -36.95
CA PRO A 5 3.06 -28.83 -35.68
C PRO A 5 2.09 -29.31 -34.59
N ILE A 6 2.56 -30.19 -33.72
CA ILE A 6 1.85 -30.62 -32.53
C ILE A 6 1.58 -29.36 -31.71
N ASN A 7 0.36 -28.85 -31.78
CA ASN A 7 -0.09 -27.70 -30.96
C ASN A 7 -0.31 -28.20 -29.55
N LEU A 8 0.76 -28.40 -28.81
CA LEU A 8 0.71 -28.62 -27.36
C LEU A 8 0.00 -27.42 -26.74
N LEU A 9 -1.09 -27.67 -26.03
CA LEU A 9 -1.86 -26.67 -25.28
C LEU A 9 -0.93 -25.77 -24.42
N ILE A 10 0.10 -26.37 -23.84
CA ILE A 10 1.14 -25.71 -23.04
C ILE A 10 1.89 -24.64 -23.86
N TYR A 11 2.21 -24.91 -25.13
CA TYR A 11 2.93 -23.95 -25.99
C TYR A 11 2.05 -22.75 -26.37
N LYS A 12 0.77 -22.97 -26.62
CA LYS A 12 -0.21 -21.91 -26.92
C LYS A 12 -0.45 -21.01 -25.72
N TRP A 13 -0.48 -21.58 -24.50
CA TRP A 13 -0.81 -20.89 -23.26
C TRP A 13 0.43 -20.53 -22.41
N ARG A 14 1.64 -20.80 -22.87
CA ARG A 14 2.90 -20.62 -22.12
C ARG A 14 3.03 -19.26 -21.43
N TYR A 15 2.63 -18.19 -22.09
CA TYR A 15 2.71 -16.85 -21.52
C TYR A 15 1.65 -16.64 -20.45
N VAL A 16 0.43 -17.10 -20.66
CA VAL A 16 -0.65 -16.99 -19.68
C VAL A 16 -0.29 -17.81 -18.45
N ILE A 17 0.15 -19.06 -18.64
CA ILE A 17 0.59 -19.92 -17.52
C ILE A 17 1.75 -19.27 -16.76
N GLY A 18 2.78 -18.80 -17.46
CA GLY A 18 3.94 -18.17 -16.84
C GLY A 18 3.56 -16.92 -16.01
N TYR A 19 2.68 -16.08 -16.51
CA TYR A 19 2.22 -14.89 -15.78
C TYR A 19 1.31 -15.23 -14.61
N THR A 20 0.42 -16.22 -14.77
CA THR A 20 -0.42 -16.69 -13.67
C THR A 20 0.44 -17.25 -12.53
N VAL A 21 1.42 -18.10 -12.85
CA VAL A 21 2.37 -18.64 -11.85
C VAL A 21 3.13 -17.51 -11.15
N LEU A 22 3.61 -16.51 -11.90
CA LEU A 22 4.34 -15.38 -11.33
C LEU A 22 3.45 -14.57 -10.37
N VAL A 23 2.22 -14.25 -10.75
CA VAL A 23 1.25 -13.55 -9.88
C VAL A 23 0.94 -14.38 -8.63
N LEU A 24 0.72 -15.70 -8.77
CA LEU A 24 0.47 -16.58 -7.65
C LEU A 24 1.66 -16.65 -6.68
N LEU A 25 2.89 -16.69 -7.19
CA LEU A 25 4.09 -16.68 -6.34
C LEU A 25 4.21 -15.36 -5.56
N PHE A 26 3.95 -14.21 -6.19
CA PHE A 26 3.95 -12.93 -5.48
C PHE A 26 2.82 -12.83 -4.45
N SER A 27 1.62 -13.28 -4.81
CA SER A 27 0.50 -13.31 -3.88
C SER A 27 0.83 -14.19 -2.67
N LEU A 28 1.41 -15.36 -2.90
CA LEU A 28 1.85 -16.27 -1.85
C LEU A 28 2.94 -15.62 -0.97
N ALA A 29 3.92 -14.95 -1.57
CA ALA A 29 4.99 -14.26 -0.83
C ALA A 29 4.42 -13.15 0.08
N ILE A 30 3.47 -12.34 -0.42
CA ILE A 30 2.81 -11.30 0.38
C ILE A 30 2.00 -11.91 1.54
N VAL A 31 1.23 -12.96 1.27
CA VAL A 31 0.43 -13.64 2.30
C VAL A 31 1.34 -14.28 3.36
N LEU A 32 2.41 -14.95 2.94
CA LEU A 32 3.37 -15.55 3.87
C LEU A 32 4.08 -14.48 4.70
N ALA A 33 4.49 -13.36 4.10
CA ALA A 33 5.04 -12.24 4.84
C ALA A 33 4.05 -11.72 5.90
N GLY A 34 2.76 -11.61 5.57
CA GLY A 34 1.71 -11.20 6.51
C GLY A 34 1.46 -12.19 7.66
N LEU A 35 1.70 -13.47 7.44
CA LEU A 35 1.54 -14.49 8.48
C LEU A 35 2.74 -14.59 9.43
N TYR A 36 3.95 -14.35 8.91
CA TYR A 36 5.20 -14.61 9.64
C TYR A 36 5.95 -13.36 10.08
N ALA A 37 5.81 -12.25 9.36
CA ALA A 37 6.43 -10.98 9.73
C ALA A 37 5.40 -10.04 10.36
N PRO A 38 5.81 -9.01 11.05
CA PRO A 38 5.47 -8.63 12.41
C PRO A 38 3.99 -8.87 12.72
N GLY A 39 3.73 -9.74 13.66
CA GLY A 39 2.39 -10.16 14.04
C GLY A 39 1.56 -9.14 14.81
N GLY A 40 1.83 -7.82 14.66
CA GLY A 40 1.16 -6.76 15.40
C GLY A 40 0.49 -5.71 14.51
N LEU A 41 -0.23 -4.80 15.15
CA LEU A 41 -0.84 -3.61 14.57
C LEU A 41 -0.13 -2.36 15.12
N THR A 42 0.12 -1.38 14.28
CA THR A 42 0.59 -0.06 14.71
C THR A 42 -0.59 0.81 15.16
N GLN A 43 -0.31 1.93 15.84
CA GLN A 43 -1.36 2.85 16.24
C GLN A 43 -2.11 3.42 15.02
N SER A 44 -1.41 3.73 13.95
CA SER A 44 -2.03 4.21 12.71
C SER A 44 -2.99 3.18 12.07
N GLU A 45 -2.71 1.88 12.22
CA GLU A 45 -3.61 0.82 11.76
C GLU A 45 -4.85 0.68 12.66
N ILE A 46 -4.70 0.90 13.96
CA ILE A 46 -5.80 0.91 14.93
C ILE A 46 -6.73 2.11 14.66
N ASP A 47 -6.16 3.27 14.39
CA ASP A 47 -6.92 4.48 14.05
C ASP A 47 -7.68 4.30 12.72
N ALA A 48 -7.06 3.69 11.72
CA ALA A 48 -7.71 3.34 10.45
C ALA A 48 -8.87 2.35 10.65
N LEU A 49 -8.69 1.36 11.55
CA LEU A 49 -9.76 0.43 11.93
C LEU A 49 -10.93 1.14 12.64
N ALA A 50 -10.63 2.12 13.51
CA ALA A 50 -11.64 2.94 14.17
C ALA A 50 -12.50 3.70 13.15
N LEU A 51 -11.88 4.29 12.13
CA LEU A 51 -12.59 4.93 11.01
C LEU A 51 -13.45 3.92 10.23
N THR A 52 -12.97 2.70 10.01
CA THR A 52 -13.75 1.65 9.35
C THR A 52 -14.98 1.25 10.18
N ASN A 53 -14.83 1.16 11.49
CA ASN A 53 -15.93 0.81 12.39
C ASN A 53 -16.99 1.94 12.45
N SER A 54 -16.60 3.20 12.33
CA SER A 54 -17.50 4.35 12.30
C SER A 54 -18.40 4.41 11.06
N LEU A 55 -17.98 3.85 9.91
CA LEU A 55 -18.81 3.75 8.71
C LEU A 55 -20.15 3.04 8.95
N ASN A 56 -20.22 2.22 9.98
CA ASN A 56 -21.43 1.46 10.34
C ASN A 56 -22.32 2.17 11.39
N THR A 57 -21.89 3.32 11.91
CA THR A 57 -22.57 4.11 12.95
C THR A 57 -22.91 5.50 12.47
N ASN A 58 -23.82 5.68 11.55
CA ASN A 58 -24.45 6.95 11.11
C ASN A 58 -23.51 8.15 10.73
N SER A 59 -22.21 8.05 10.90
CA SER A 59 -21.24 9.05 10.46
C SER A 59 -20.46 8.52 9.23
N LEU A 60 -21.01 8.79 8.03
CA LEU A 60 -20.35 8.41 6.78
C LEU A 60 -19.11 9.29 6.55
N ASN A 61 -17.97 8.82 7.01
CA ASN A 61 -16.71 9.41 6.57
C ASN A 61 -16.35 8.87 5.18
N ILE A 62 -16.39 9.73 4.18
CA ILE A 62 -16.10 9.37 2.78
C ILE A 62 -14.62 9.28 2.46
N ILE A 63 -13.74 9.75 3.35
CA ILE A 63 -12.29 9.76 3.12
C ILE A 63 -11.79 8.32 3.10
N ASN A 64 -11.03 7.98 2.04
CA ASN A 64 -10.54 6.62 1.79
C ASN A 64 -11.64 5.55 1.75
N LEU A 65 -12.87 5.91 1.40
CA LEU A 65 -14.02 5.00 1.36
C LEU A 65 -13.74 3.66 0.66
N PRO A 66 -13.03 3.59 -0.49
CA PRO A 66 -12.74 2.30 -1.12
C PRO A 66 -11.93 1.34 -0.25
N PHE A 67 -10.99 1.86 0.56
CA PHE A 67 -10.20 1.06 1.48
C PHE A 67 -11.04 0.59 2.66
N HIS A 68 -11.68 1.53 3.35
CA HIS A 68 -12.50 1.24 4.54
C HIS A 68 -13.72 0.38 4.21
N GLY A 69 -14.33 0.56 3.04
CA GLY A 69 -15.44 -0.29 2.57
C GLY A 69 -15.00 -1.75 2.35
N LEU A 70 -13.85 -1.96 1.71
CA LEU A 70 -13.29 -3.31 1.56
C LEU A 70 -12.87 -3.91 2.91
N GLN A 71 -12.30 -3.10 3.81
CA GLN A 71 -11.92 -3.53 5.15
C GLN A 71 -13.16 -3.97 5.96
N LEU A 72 -14.23 -3.18 5.94
CA LEU A 72 -15.49 -3.51 6.59
C LEU A 72 -16.04 -4.84 6.07
N LEU A 73 -16.04 -5.04 4.76
CA LEU A 73 -16.48 -6.27 4.13
C LEU A 73 -15.64 -7.47 4.59
N CYS A 74 -14.32 -7.34 4.63
CA CYS A 74 -13.42 -8.39 5.14
C CYS A 74 -13.71 -8.72 6.61
N LEU A 75 -13.94 -7.71 7.46
CA LEU A 75 -14.24 -7.89 8.88
C LEU A 75 -15.60 -8.58 9.09
N GLN A 76 -16.60 -8.25 8.27
CA GLN A 76 -17.92 -8.90 8.32
C GLN A 76 -17.87 -10.38 7.91
N LEU A 77 -17.04 -10.73 6.92
CA LEU A 77 -16.93 -12.09 6.40
C LEU A 77 -16.05 -13.00 7.27
N PHE A 78 -14.93 -12.49 7.78
CA PHE A 78 -13.88 -13.31 8.41
C PHE A 78 -13.66 -12.99 9.89
N GLY A 79 -14.39 -12.03 10.47
CA GLY A 79 -14.16 -11.55 11.82
C GLY A 79 -12.91 -10.67 11.95
N VAL A 80 -12.61 -10.24 13.18
CA VAL A 80 -11.45 -9.38 13.49
C VAL A 80 -10.26 -10.24 13.89
N SER A 81 -9.22 -10.20 13.09
CA SER A 81 -7.89 -10.73 13.39
C SER A 81 -6.83 -9.82 12.77
N VAL A 82 -5.58 -9.90 13.21
CA VAL A 82 -4.49 -9.11 12.60
C VAL A 82 -4.42 -9.33 11.09
N PHE A 83 -4.60 -10.57 10.64
CA PHE A 83 -4.60 -10.91 9.22
C PHE A 83 -5.78 -10.27 8.47
N THR A 84 -6.99 -10.37 9.02
CA THR A 84 -8.20 -9.82 8.38
C THR A 84 -8.16 -8.30 8.28
N ILE A 85 -7.63 -7.62 9.30
CA ILE A 85 -7.44 -6.17 9.29
C ILE A 85 -6.49 -5.74 8.15
N LYS A 86 -5.43 -6.52 7.90
CA LYS A 86 -4.42 -6.26 6.86
C LYS A 86 -4.82 -6.75 5.46
N LEU A 87 -5.82 -7.62 5.35
CA LEU A 87 -6.25 -8.26 4.10
C LEU A 87 -6.59 -7.27 2.97
N PRO A 88 -7.29 -6.14 3.20
CA PRO A 88 -7.54 -5.15 2.15
C PRO A 88 -6.27 -4.57 1.53
N ALA A 89 -5.27 -4.25 2.36
CA ALA A 89 -3.99 -3.75 1.88
C ALA A 89 -3.28 -4.79 0.99
N MET A 90 -3.33 -6.07 1.36
CA MET A 90 -2.79 -7.18 0.55
C MET A 90 -3.50 -7.29 -0.81
N ILE A 91 -4.84 -7.20 -0.84
CA ILE A 91 -5.64 -7.26 -2.08
C ILE A 91 -5.25 -6.10 -3.01
N PHE A 92 -5.18 -4.86 -2.50
CA PHE A 92 -4.78 -3.70 -3.29
C PHE A 92 -3.31 -3.81 -3.76
N ALA A 93 -2.42 -4.35 -2.95
CA ALA A 93 -1.02 -4.57 -3.32
C ALA A 93 -0.89 -5.58 -4.47
N ILE A 94 -1.59 -6.72 -4.40
CA ILE A 94 -1.62 -7.72 -5.48
C ILE A 94 -2.18 -7.10 -6.76
N GLY A 95 -3.28 -6.34 -6.66
CA GLY A 95 -3.85 -5.60 -7.78
C GLY A 95 -2.86 -4.60 -8.40
N SER A 96 -2.10 -3.88 -7.56
CA SER A 96 -1.04 -2.95 -7.98
C SER A 96 0.07 -3.66 -8.75
N ILE A 97 0.54 -4.80 -8.21
CA ILE A 97 1.56 -5.66 -8.83
C ILE A 97 1.12 -6.08 -10.24
N VAL A 98 -0.11 -6.58 -10.36
CA VAL A 98 -0.67 -7.01 -11.66
C VAL A 98 -0.77 -5.83 -12.63
N ALA A 99 -1.30 -4.70 -12.16
CA ALA A 99 -1.47 -3.51 -12.99
C ALA A 99 -0.13 -2.96 -13.51
N ILE A 100 0.86 -2.82 -12.63
CA ILE A 100 2.20 -2.32 -12.99
C ILE A 100 2.91 -3.31 -13.91
N PHE A 101 2.79 -4.61 -13.68
CA PHE A 101 3.37 -5.60 -14.58
C PHE A 101 2.88 -5.45 -16.03
N PHE A 102 1.56 -5.32 -16.22
CA PHE A 102 1.00 -5.11 -17.54
C PHE A 102 1.37 -3.74 -18.13
N LEU A 103 1.48 -2.70 -17.29
CA LEU A 103 1.97 -1.39 -17.69
C LEU A 103 3.42 -1.46 -18.20
N LEU A 104 4.32 -2.07 -17.44
CA LEU A 104 5.73 -2.19 -17.79
C LEU A 104 5.93 -2.99 -19.07
N ARG A 105 5.18 -4.07 -19.29
CA ARG A 105 5.21 -4.83 -20.54
C ARG A 105 4.81 -4.03 -21.77
N ARG A 106 4.00 -2.99 -21.59
CA ARG A 106 3.60 -2.09 -22.69
C ARG A 106 4.63 -0.99 -22.96
N TRP A 107 5.36 -0.62 -21.94
CA TRP A 107 6.31 0.48 -22.02
C TRP A 107 7.76 0.03 -22.28
N PHE A 108 8.11 -1.18 -21.90
CA PHE A 108 9.46 -1.73 -21.92
C PHE A 108 9.51 -3.12 -22.58
N LYS A 109 10.70 -3.60 -22.87
CA LYS A 109 10.92 -4.99 -23.33
C LYS A 109 10.53 -5.97 -22.22
N SER A 110 9.98 -7.13 -22.59
CA SER A 110 9.47 -8.12 -21.64
C SER A 110 10.50 -8.55 -20.58
N SER A 111 11.77 -8.69 -20.95
CA SER A 111 12.85 -9.05 -20.00
C SER A 111 13.06 -7.98 -18.93
N ILE A 112 13.10 -6.70 -19.33
CA ILE A 112 13.25 -5.58 -18.42
C ILE A 112 12.00 -5.46 -17.52
N ALA A 113 10.82 -5.59 -18.10
CA ALA A 113 9.57 -5.54 -17.35
C ALA A 113 9.51 -6.62 -16.25
N ILE A 114 9.97 -7.85 -16.54
CA ILE A 114 10.01 -8.94 -15.55
C ILE A 114 11.04 -8.64 -14.46
N LEU A 115 12.27 -8.27 -14.82
CA LEU A 115 13.31 -7.97 -13.84
C LEU A 115 12.92 -6.81 -12.91
N SER A 116 12.41 -5.73 -13.48
CA SER A 116 11.94 -4.59 -12.68
C SER A 116 10.78 -4.99 -11.79
N MET A 117 9.84 -5.79 -12.29
CA MET A 117 8.71 -6.26 -11.50
C MET A 117 9.14 -7.10 -10.30
N LEU A 118 10.15 -7.96 -10.45
CA LEU A 118 10.75 -8.72 -9.35
C LEU A 118 11.31 -7.78 -8.28
N ILE A 119 12.07 -6.76 -8.68
CA ILE A 119 12.58 -5.76 -7.74
C ILE A 119 11.43 -5.07 -7.02
N MET A 120 10.40 -4.61 -7.75
CA MET A 120 9.26 -3.91 -7.15
C MET A 120 8.55 -4.75 -6.10
N ALA A 121 8.20 -5.98 -6.45
CA ALA A 121 7.43 -6.86 -5.57
C ALA A 121 8.19 -7.23 -4.28
N THR A 122 9.52 -7.12 -4.31
CA THR A 122 10.40 -7.44 -3.19
C THR A 122 10.99 -6.20 -2.50
N THR A 123 10.66 -4.98 -2.95
CA THR A 123 11.04 -3.77 -2.21
C THR A 123 10.41 -3.76 -0.83
N SER A 124 11.19 -3.38 0.19
CA SER A 124 10.68 -3.29 1.56
C SER A 124 9.46 -2.37 1.66
N GLN A 125 9.39 -1.31 0.87
CA GLN A 125 8.24 -0.40 0.85
C GLN A 125 6.96 -1.07 0.33
N LEU A 126 7.00 -1.82 -0.78
CA LEU A 126 5.78 -2.45 -1.28
C LEU A 126 5.30 -3.56 -0.36
N ILE A 127 6.23 -4.36 0.20
CA ILE A 127 5.89 -5.39 1.19
C ILE A 127 5.30 -4.74 2.44
N PHE A 128 5.87 -3.63 2.91
CA PHE A 128 5.33 -2.86 4.03
C PHE A 128 3.91 -2.36 3.71
N LEU A 129 3.71 -1.65 2.62
CA LEU A 129 2.39 -1.14 2.23
C LEU A 129 1.34 -2.25 2.06
N ALA A 130 1.76 -3.45 1.62
CA ALA A 130 0.89 -4.61 1.53
C ALA A 130 0.48 -5.18 2.89
N GLN A 131 1.30 -4.97 3.92
CA GLN A 131 1.09 -5.46 5.28
C GLN A 131 0.61 -4.35 6.25
N TYR A 132 0.53 -3.12 5.78
CA TYR A 132 0.14 -1.97 6.57
C TYR A 132 -1.33 -1.64 6.31
N ALA A 133 -2.17 -1.89 7.31
CA ALA A 133 -3.64 -1.78 7.19
C ALA A 133 -4.13 -0.32 7.17
N THR A 134 -3.46 0.51 6.36
CA THR A 134 -3.83 1.91 6.13
C THR A 134 -4.10 2.17 4.65
N PRO A 135 -4.81 3.25 4.31
CA PRO A 135 -5.15 3.58 2.92
C PRO A 135 -3.94 3.91 2.03
N GLN A 136 -2.71 3.99 2.54
CA GLN A 136 -1.53 4.40 1.78
C GLN A 136 -1.26 3.56 0.52
N ILE A 137 -1.63 2.29 0.52
CA ILE A 137 -1.52 1.41 -0.66
C ILE A 137 -2.34 1.91 -1.86
N LEU A 138 -3.41 2.68 -1.63
CA LEU A 138 -4.27 3.23 -2.69
C LEU A 138 -3.49 4.16 -3.64
N TYR A 139 -2.44 4.84 -3.15
CA TYR A 139 -1.58 5.68 -4.01
C TYR A 139 -0.90 4.85 -5.09
N VAL A 140 -0.42 3.67 -4.74
CA VAL A 140 0.21 2.74 -5.69
C VAL A 140 -0.85 2.12 -6.61
N PHE A 141 -1.96 1.68 -6.04
CA PHE A 141 -3.02 0.97 -6.77
C PHE A 141 -3.69 1.82 -7.84
N TYR A 142 -4.24 2.97 -7.49
CA TYR A 142 -4.92 3.83 -8.46
C TYR A 142 -3.96 4.41 -9.48
N SER A 143 -2.76 4.79 -9.08
CA SER A 143 -1.73 5.25 -10.01
C SER A 143 -1.39 4.23 -11.06
N ALA A 144 -1.21 2.97 -10.65
CA ALA A 144 -0.93 1.86 -11.56
C ALA A 144 -2.08 1.62 -12.55
N LEU A 145 -3.34 1.62 -12.07
CA LEU A 145 -4.52 1.42 -12.89
C LEU A 145 -4.70 2.57 -13.90
N ILE A 146 -4.59 3.82 -13.44
CA ILE A 146 -4.76 5.00 -14.30
C ILE A 146 -3.72 5.00 -15.42
N LEU A 147 -2.45 4.73 -15.12
CA LEU A 147 -1.39 4.63 -16.13
C LEU A 147 -1.60 3.46 -17.07
N LEU A 148 -2.02 2.30 -16.56
CA LEU A 148 -2.30 1.12 -17.39
C LEU A 148 -3.46 1.39 -18.37
N PHE A 149 -4.60 1.86 -17.87
CA PHE A 149 -5.78 2.11 -18.71
C PHE A 149 -5.54 3.24 -19.70
N SER A 150 -4.84 4.32 -19.28
CA SER A 150 -4.41 5.38 -20.20
C SER A 150 -3.51 4.84 -21.32
N SER A 151 -2.57 3.94 -21.01
CA SER A 151 -1.69 3.30 -21.99
C SER A 151 -2.47 2.40 -22.96
N LEU A 152 -3.47 1.67 -22.47
CA LEU A 152 -4.35 0.82 -23.29
C LEU A 152 -5.18 1.64 -24.27
N ILE A 153 -5.70 2.78 -23.84
CA ILE A 153 -6.45 3.71 -24.69
C ILE A 153 -5.54 4.32 -25.77
N LEU A 154 -4.35 4.80 -25.40
CA LEU A 154 -3.39 5.42 -26.33
C LEU A 154 -2.83 4.45 -27.36
N GLN A 155 -2.65 3.18 -26.98
CA GLN A 155 -2.15 2.13 -27.87
C GLN A 155 -3.28 1.44 -28.69
N LYS A 156 -4.49 2.00 -28.67
CA LYS A 156 -5.65 1.49 -29.41
C LYS A 156 -5.93 0.00 -29.16
N ALA A 157 -5.89 -0.41 -27.89
CA ALA A 157 -6.26 -1.76 -27.50
C ALA A 157 -7.72 -2.08 -27.89
N GLN A 158 -8.02 -3.36 -28.09
CA GLN A 158 -9.39 -3.80 -28.34
C GLN A 158 -10.32 -3.32 -27.22
N ARG A 159 -11.60 -3.07 -27.55
CA ARG A 159 -12.65 -2.60 -26.61
C ARG A 159 -12.34 -1.23 -25.97
N PRO A 160 -12.22 -0.16 -26.76
CA PRO A 160 -11.83 1.16 -26.27
C PRO A 160 -12.81 1.74 -25.24
N LEU A 161 -14.10 1.41 -25.31
CA LEU A 161 -15.09 1.85 -24.32
C LEU A 161 -14.80 1.25 -22.93
N LEU A 162 -14.49 -0.05 -22.86
CA LEU A 162 -14.19 -0.72 -21.59
C LEU A 162 -13.02 -0.02 -20.86
N TRP A 163 -11.94 0.28 -21.58
CA TRP A 163 -10.77 0.92 -20.95
C TRP A 163 -11.03 2.35 -20.50
N LYS A 164 -11.92 3.07 -21.20
CA LYS A 164 -12.35 4.41 -20.75
C LYS A 164 -13.23 4.34 -19.51
N ILE A 165 -14.12 3.35 -19.43
CA ILE A 165 -14.92 3.10 -18.23
C ILE A 165 -14.00 2.74 -17.04
N CYS A 166 -13.06 1.82 -17.24
CA CYS A 166 -12.09 1.45 -16.20
C CYS A 166 -11.23 2.63 -15.75
N LEU A 167 -10.81 3.50 -16.69
CA LEU A 167 -10.10 4.73 -16.38
C LEU A 167 -10.95 5.67 -15.53
N ALA A 168 -12.20 5.92 -15.95
CA ALA A 168 -13.12 6.80 -15.21
C ALA A 168 -13.41 6.27 -13.81
N LEU A 169 -13.61 4.95 -13.64
CA LEU A 169 -13.77 4.31 -12.34
C LEU A 169 -12.51 4.51 -11.47
N SER A 170 -11.32 4.28 -12.04
CA SER A 170 -10.06 4.43 -11.28
C SER A 170 -9.81 5.87 -10.86
N VAL A 171 -10.05 6.83 -11.75
CA VAL A 171 -9.94 8.28 -11.44
C VAL A 171 -11.01 8.71 -10.44
N GLY A 172 -12.26 8.30 -10.64
CA GLY A 172 -13.37 8.68 -9.76
C GLY A 172 -13.19 8.14 -8.33
N LEU A 173 -12.80 6.86 -8.19
CA LEU A 173 -12.52 6.27 -6.88
C LEU A 173 -11.25 6.85 -6.22
N SER A 174 -10.28 7.29 -7.00
CA SER A 174 -9.07 7.90 -6.45
C SER A 174 -9.31 9.26 -5.80
N PHE A 175 -10.38 9.97 -6.14
CA PHE A 175 -10.73 11.25 -5.50
C PHE A 175 -11.10 11.12 -4.02
N PHE A 176 -11.49 9.94 -3.56
CA PHE A 176 -11.72 9.67 -2.14
C PHE A 176 -10.43 9.57 -1.32
N THR A 177 -9.25 9.52 -1.98
CA THR A 177 -7.96 9.43 -1.32
C THR A 177 -7.33 10.81 -1.21
N PRO A 178 -6.93 11.28 -0.01
CA PRO A 178 -6.29 12.58 0.19
C PRO A 178 -5.11 12.79 -0.76
N PHE A 179 -4.87 14.03 -1.19
CA PHE A 179 -3.80 14.41 -2.12
C PHE A 179 -3.82 13.76 -3.52
N PHE A 180 -4.66 12.76 -3.78
CA PHE A 180 -4.67 12.08 -5.07
C PHE A 180 -5.11 12.99 -6.22
N ILE A 181 -5.85 14.05 -5.90
CA ILE A 181 -6.26 15.08 -6.85
C ILE A 181 -5.04 15.70 -7.58
N TYR A 182 -3.93 15.91 -6.88
CA TYR A 182 -2.69 16.45 -7.47
C TYR A 182 -2.04 15.49 -8.46
N ILE A 183 -2.08 14.17 -8.16
CA ILE A 183 -1.60 13.14 -9.10
C ILE A 183 -2.46 13.18 -10.38
N ASN A 184 -3.79 13.21 -10.24
CA ASN A 184 -4.71 13.27 -11.37
C ASN A 184 -4.49 14.55 -12.21
N PHE A 185 -4.29 15.71 -11.58
CA PHE A 185 -3.95 16.95 -12.28
C PHE A 185 -2.60 16.85 -12.99
N GLY A 186 -1.59 16.26 -12.37
CA GLY A 186 -0.29 16.04 -13.01
C GLY A 186 -0.38 15.15 -14.24
N LEU A 187 -1.13 14.06 -14.15
CA LEU A 187 -1.37 13.15 -15.28
C LEU A 187 -2.19 13.80 -16.39
N LEU A 188 -3.21 14.57 -16.03
CA LEU A 188 -4.03 15.34 -16.97
C LEU A 188 -3.18 16.41 -17.68
N ALA A 189 -2.39 17.18 -16.93
CA ALA A 189 -1.49 18.18 -17.48
C ALA A 189 -0.50 17.56 -18.47
N ALA A 190 0.13 16.44 -18.11
CA ALA A 190 0.99 15.69 -19.00
C ALA A 190 0.26 15.23 -20.28
N ALA A 191 -0.99 14.79 -20.16
CA ALA A 191 -1.79 14.34 -21.28
C ALA A 191 -2.18 15.48 -22.23
N VAL A 192 -2.43 16.68 -21.71
CA VAL A 192 -2.80 17.88 -22.49
C VAL A 192 -1.58 18.53 -23.14
N ILE A 193 -0.46 18.62 -22.40
CA ILE A 193 0.76 19.28 -22.88
C ILE A 193 1.44 18.43 -23.96
N HIS A 194 1.48 17.11 -23.82
CA HIS A 194 2.15 16.24 -24.79
C HIS A 194 1.36 16.14 -26.12
N PRO A 195 1.96 16.48 -27.29
CA PRO A 195 1.22 16.61 -28.56
C PRO A 195 0.48 15.35 -29.00
N ARG A 196 1.10 14.18 -28.85
CA ARG A 196 0.51 12.90 -29.29
C ARG A 196 -0.70 12.51 -28.43
N THR A 197 -0.63 12.72 -27.12
CA THR A 197 -1.74 12.40 -26.20
C THR A 197 -2.90 13.37 -26.39
N ARG A 198 -2.61 14.67 -26.55
CA ARG A 198 -3.59 15.69 -26.87
C ARG A 198 -4.37 15.37 -28.14
N TYR A 199 -3.69 14.95 -29.21
CA TYR A 199 -4.32 14.55 -30.48
C TYR A 199 -5.32 13.41 -30.28
N HIS A 200 -4.99 12.40 -29.45
CA HIS A 200 -5.88 11.29 -29.13
C HIS A 200 -7.10 11.71 -28.32
N LEU A 201 -6.95 12.67 -27.40
CA LEU A 201 -8.06 13.20 -26.60
C LEU A 201 -9.05 14.00 -27.44
N SER A 202 -8.58 14.80 -28.39
CA SER A 202 -9.43 15.71 -29.21
C SER A 202 -10.07 15.04 -30.43
N ARG A 203 -9.88 13.75 -30.65
CA ARG A 203 -10.42 13.06 -31.83
C ARG A 203 -11.94 12.88 -31.78
N LYS A 204 -12.68 13.53 -32.69
CA LYS A 204 -14.16 13.57 -32.76
C LYS A 204 -14.82 12.18 -32.76
N SER A 205 -14.24 11.17 -33.41
CA SER A 205 -14.82 9.82 -33.49
C SER A 205 -14.94 9.06 -32.15
N GLN A 206 -14.47 9.65 -31.05
CA GLN A 206 -14.47 9.02 -29.73
C GLN A 206 -15.31 9.77 -28.69
N HIS A 207 -16.02 10.83 -29.09
CA HIS A 207 -16.75 11.68 -28.13
C HIS A 207 -17.82 10.92 -27.35
N LEU A 208 -18.60 10.05 -27.98
CA LEU A 208 -19.63 9.26 -27.29
C LEU A 208 -19.04 8.39 -26.16
N ASN A 209 -17.91 7.72 -26.45
CA ASN A 209 -17.26 6.89 -25.45
C ASN A 209 -16.67 7.70 -24.28
N TRP A 210 -16.23 8.95 -24.53
CA TRP A 210 -15.78 9.85 -23.46
C TRP A 210 -16.95 10.42 -22.68
N LEU A 211 -18.12 10.61 -23.30
CA LEU A 211 -19.32 11.04 -22.59
C LEU A 211 -19.73 10.01 -21.53
N VAL A 212 -19.75 8.69 -21.89
CA VAL A 212 -20.03 7.63 -20.91
C VAL A 212 -19.03 7.65 -19.76
N ALA A 213 -17.74 7.78 -20.05
CA ALA A 213 -16.70 7.87 -19.03
C ALA A 213 -16.87 9.10 -18.12
N SER A 214 -17.25 10.25 -18.70
CA SER A 214 -17.51 11.49 -17.94
C SER A 214 -18.72 11.35 -17.02
N VAL A 215 -19.80 10.71 -17.48
CA VAL A 215 -20.99 10.45 -16.63
C VAL A 215 -20.61 9.59 -15.43
N ILE A 216 -19.83 8.52 -15.62
CA ILE A 216 -19.36 7.67 -14.51
C ILE A 216 -18.54 8.49 -13.52
N LEU A 217 -17.63 9.33 -14.02
CA LEU A 217 -16.80 10.18 -13.17
C LEU A 217 -17.65 11.16 -12.37
N LEU A 218 -18.66 11.79 -12.98
CA LEU A 218 -19.58 12.69 -12.29
C LEU A 218 -20.40 11.97 -11.21
N VAL A 219 -20.89 10.75 -11.50
CA VAL A 219 -21.62 9.94 -10.51
C VAL A 219 -20.74 9.60 -9.31
N LEU A 220 -19.46 9.29 -9.54
CA LEU A 220 -18.51 8.99 -8.45
C LEU A 220 -18.06 10.25 -7.70
N ALA A 221 -18.04 11.42 -8.34
CA ALA A 221 -17.72 12.69 -7.70
C ALA A 221 -18.91 13.28 -6.91
N ALA A 222 -20.14 12.90 -7.25
CA ALA A 222 -21.35 13.44 -6.61
C ALA A 222 -21.39 13.26 -5.07
N PRO A 223 -21.04 12.09 -4.49
CA PRO A 223 -20.96 11.95 -3.04
C PRO A 223 -19.96 12.93 -2.41
N ILE A 224 -18.79 13.12 -3.02
CA ILE A 224 -17.77 14.05 -2.51
C ILE A 224 -18.33 15.47 -2.50
N ALA A 225 -18.98 15.90 -3.59
CA ALA A 225 -19.60 17.20 -3.67
C ALA A 225 -20.71 17.37 -2.61
N PHE A 226 -21.56 16.36 -2.44
CA PHE A 226 -22.66 16.39 -1.48
C PHE A 226 -22.16 16.53 -0.04
N PHE A 227 -21.21 15.71 0.39
CA PHE A 227 -20.65 15.77 1.74
C PHE A 227 -19.83 17.04 1.97
N SER A 228 -19.14 17.53 0.95
CA SER A 228 -18.36 18.76 1.03
C SER A 228 -19.24 20.02 1.18
N LEU A 229 -20.50 19.99 0.71
CA LEU A 229 -21.47 21.06 0.94
C LEU A 229 -22.02 21.02 2.37
N GLN A 230 -22.03 19.85 3.01
CA GLN A 230 -22.46 19.72 4.41
C GLN A 230 -21.33 20.06 5.39
N ASP A 231 -20.13 19.60 5.07
CA ASP A 231 -18.93 19.83 5.88
C ASP A 231 -17.73 20.15 4.97
N PHE A 232 -17.32 21.41 5.00
CA PHE A 232 -16.19 21.91 4.21
C PHE A 232 -14.84 21.26 4.65
N SER A 233 -14.75 20.74 5.86
CA SER A 233 -13.55 20.06 6.36
C SER A 233 -13.15 18.85 5.48
N VAL A 234 -14.11 18.20 4.83
CA VAL A 234 -13.88 17.10 3.89
C VAL A 234 -12.99 17.54 2.72
N ILE A 235 -13.21 18.71 2.14
CA ILE A 235 -12.33 19.23 1.07
C ILE A 235 -10.94 19.54 1.62
N LEU A 236 -10.87 20.18 2.79
CA LEU A 236 -9.59 20.50 3.41
C LEU A 236 -8.73 19.25 3.67
N GLN A 237 -9.36 18.17 4.12
CA GLN A 237 -8.70 16.89 4.31
C GLN A 237 -8.31 16.22 2.98
N LEU A 238 -9.19 16.17 1.99
CA LEU A 238 -8.90 15.61 0.67
C LEU A 238 -7.79 16.37 -0.08
N THR A 239 -7.74 17.70 0.09
CA THR A 239 -6.68 18.53 -0.49
C THR A 239 -5.43 18.61 0.38
N GLY A 240 -5.53 18.21 1.66
CA GLY A 240 -4.42 18.22 2.63
C GLY A 240 -4.07 19.64 3.13
N VAL A 241 -4.93 20.63 2.92
CA VAL A 241 -4.69 22.01 3.40
C VAL A 241 -4.66 22.07 4.94
N GLU A 242 -5.42 21.20 5.59
CA GLU A 242 -5.46 21.12 7.06
C GLU A 242 -4.08 20.79 7.66
N SER A 243 -3.24 20.02 6.96
CA SER A 243 -1.90 19.66 7.40
C SER A 243 -0.85 20.78 7.28
N LEU A 244 -1.20 21.93 6.69
CA LEU A 244 -0.27 23.04 6.47
C LEU A 244 0.02 23.86 7.74
N ASN A 245 -0.77 23.72 8.78
CA ASN A 245 -0.68 24.57 9.98
C ASN A 245 0.50 24.28 10.92
N SER A 246 1.23 23.17 10.72
CA SER A 246 2.33 22.74 11.61
C SER A 246 3.61 22.40 10.84
N ILE A 247 4.05 23.29 9.95
CA ILE A 247 5.15 22.97 9.03
C ILE A 247 6.51 23.29 9.67
N THR A 248 7.31 22.26 9.93
CA THR A 248 8.75 22.32 10.19
C THR A 248 9.51 21.88 8.94
N LEU A 249 9.63 22.73 7.93
CA LEU A 249 10.20 22.39 6.62
C LEU A 249 11.58 21.71 6.71
N LEU A 250 12.47 22.18 7.58
CA LEU A 250 13.80 21.63 7.73
C LEU A 250 13.78 20.18 8.27
N ASP A 251 12.94 19.93 9.28
CA ASP A 251 12.79 18.58 9.85
C ASP A 251 12.16 17.63 8.86
N ASN A 252 11.18 18.10 8.10
CA ASN A 252 10.53 17.31 7.04
C ASN A 252 11.52 16.95 5.91
N ILE A 253 12.36 17.89 5.47
CA ILE A 253 13.41 17.62 4.47
C ILE A 253 14.42 16.63 5.03
N LYS A 254 14.83 16.77 6.29
CA LYS A 254 15.71 15.80 6.95
C LYS A 254 15.08 14.41 7.01
N THR A 255 13.82 14.32 7.37
CA THR A 255 13.04 13.08 7.40
C THR A 255 12.96 12.43 6.02
N LEU A 256 12.69 13.20 4.96
CA LEU A 256 12.71 12.69 3.59
C LEU A 256 14.09 12.20 3.17
N PHE A 257 15.14 12.94 3.53
CA PHE A 257 16.51 12.49 3.26
C PHE A 257 16.80 11.17 3.98
N GLN A 258 16.41 11.04 5.24
CA GLN A 258 16.54 9.81 6.01
C GLN A 258 15.74 8.66 5.37
N THR A 259 14.54 8.93 4.88
CA THR A 259 13.67 7.94 4.26
C THR A 259 14.24 7.35 2.98
N TYR A 260 14.99 8.14 2.18
CA TYR A 260 15.47 7.69 0.88
C TYR A 260 16.96 7.41 0.81
N PHE A 261 17.79 8.13 1.59
CA PHE A 261 19.25 8.16 1.40
C PHE A 261 20.07 7.75 2.63
N TRP A 262 19.39 7.47 3.77
CA TRP A 262 20.13 7.11 4.98
C TRP A 262 20.78 5.73 4.86
N THR A 263 21.88 5.51 5.55
CA THR A 263 22.66 4.26 5.45
C THR A 263 22.26 3.23 6.51
N THR A 264 21.91 3.71 7.70
CA THR A 264 21.50 2.84 8.81
C THR A 264 19.98 2.68 8.85
N PRO A 265 19.46 1.47 9.11
CA PRO A 265 18.03 1.27 9.28
C PRO A 265 17.49 2.08 10.47
N ILE A 266 16.45 2.86 10.24
CA ILE A 266 15.71 3.63 11.25
C ILE A 266 14.22 3.49 11.00
N VAL A 267 13.38 3.65 12.01
CA VAL A 267 11.92 3.69 11.85
C VAL A 267 11.48 5.13 11.65
N VAL A 268 10.81 5.37 10.53
CA VAL A 268 10.23 6.68 10.17
C VAL A 268 8.78 6.47 9.80
N HIS A 269 7.84 7.05 10.53
CA HIS A 269 6.40 6.88 10.31
C HIS A 269 5.98 5.41 10.15
N ASP A 270 6.33 4.58 11.13
CA ASP A 270 6.10 3.12 11.15
C ASP A 270 6.84 2.33 10.05
N GLN A 271 7.51 2.98 9.13
CA GLN A 271 8.24 2.35 8.03
C GLN A 271 9.74 2.30 8.29
N ILE A 272 10.36 1.15 8.01
CA ILE A 272 11.82 1.01 8.09
C ILE A 272 12.46 1.68 6.87
N SER A 273 13.27 2.69 7.15
CA SER A 273 14.05 3.45 6.18
C SER A 273 15.52 2.99 6.17
N PRO A 274 16.26 3.13 5.06
CA PRO A 274 15.82 3.69 3.78
C PRO A 274 14.95 2.74 2.97
N ILE A 275 14.04 3.33 2.16
CA ILE A 275 13.09 2.58 1.33
C ILE A 275 13.80 1.79 0.23
N PHE A 276 14.77 2.41 -0.41
CA PHE A 276 15.56 1.83 -1.47
C PHE A 276 16.99 1.54 -0.98
N ASP A 277 17.56 0.45 -1.47
CA ASP A 277 18.98 0.19 -1.30
C ASP A 277 19.83 1.12 -2.17
N PHE A 278 21.12 1.19 -1.90
CA PHE A 278 22.05 2.07 -2.61
C PHE A 278 22.06 1.79 -4.13
N ALA A 279 21.98 0.51 -4.53
CA ALA A 279 21.93 0.13 -5.94
C ALA A 279 20.65 0.63 -6.61
N SER A 280 19.51 0.52 -5.95
CA SER A 280 18.22 1.05 -6.44
C SER A 280 18.26 2.56 -6.63
N VAL A 281 18.81 3.30 -5.66
CA VAL A 281 18.97 4.76 -5.75
C VAL A 281 19.83 5.14 -6.95
N PHE A 282 20.97 4.46 -7.15
CA PHE A 282 21.85 4.71 -8.30
C PHE A 282 21.12 4.46 -9.63
N ILE A 283 20.35 3.37 -9.72
CA ILE A 283 19.58 3.05 -10.94
C ILE A 283 18.47 4.06 -11.17
N ILE A 284 17.80 4.54 -10.11
CA ILE A 284 16.77 5.61 -10.19
C ILE A 284 17.40 6.90 -10.73
N LEU A 285 18.57 7.29 -10.23
CA LEU A 285 19.30 8.46 -10.73
C LEU A 285 19.69 8.31 -12.21
N LEU A 286 20.16 7.13 -12.62
CA LEU A 286 20.44 6.82 -14.03
C LEU A 286 19.18 6.94 -14.89
N GLY A 287 18.03 6.46 -14.38
CA GLY A 287 16.73 6.63 -15.01
C GLY A 287 16.32 8.10 -15.14
N GLY A 288 16.57 8.90 -14.11
CA GLY A 288 16.37 10.35 -14.13
C GLY A 288 17.21 11.05 -15.21
N LEU A 289 18.51 10.74 -15.30
CA LEU A 289 19.37 11.26 -16.37
C LEU A 289 18.86 10.87 -17.75
N THR A 290 18.39 9.64 -17.91
CA THR A 290 17.78 9.18 -19.17
C THR A 290 16.49 9.91 -19.50
N LEU A 291 15.68 10.20 -18.49
CA LEU A 291 14.45 11.00 -18.62
C LEU A 291 14.77 12.40 -19.17
N PHE A 292 15.79 13.07 -18.64
CA PHE A 292 16.24 14.38 -19.14
C PHE A 292 16.77 14.33 -20.58
N ARG A 293 17.51 13.26 -20.90
CA ARG A 293 18.03 13.06 -22.26
C ARG A 293 16.90 12.88 -23.28
N TYR A 294 15.84 12.15 -22.91
CA TYR A 294 14.68 11.88 -23.77
C TYR A 294 13.43 12.64 -23.33
N ARG A 295 13.58 13.94 -23.02
CA ARG A 295 12.56 14.82 -22.44
C ARG A 295 11.26 14.94 -23.22
N TYR A 296 11.23 14.64 -24.51
CA TYR A 296 10.06 14.75 -25.36
C TYR A 296 9.18 13.49 -25.42
N THR A 297 9.46 12.48 -24.62
CA THR A 297 8.64 11.28 -24.55
C THR A 297 7.43 11.47 -23.63
N ALA A 298 6.32 10.77 -23.91
CA ALA A 298 5.15 10.82 -23.04
C ALA A 298 5.46 10.41 -21.61
N ARG A 299 6.39 9.45 -21.41
CA ARG A 299 6.86 9.02 -20.07
C ARG A 299 7.51 10.18 -19.32
N SER A 300 8.35 10.98 -20.01
CA SER A 300 9.02 12.14 -19.41
C SER A 300 8.01 13.18 -18.93
N TYR A 301 7.01 13.49 -19.75
CA TYR A 301 5.96 14.44 -19.36
C TYR A 301 5.18 13.94 -18.14
N VAL A 302 4.77 12.66 -18.13
CA VAL A 302 4.02 12.05 -17.03
C VAL A 302 4.84 12.11 -15.73
N ILE A 303 6.08 11.62 -15.73
CA ILE A 303 6.90 11.55 -14.53
C ILE A 303 7.25 12.95 -14.02
N THR A 304 7.63 13.87 -14.93
CA THR A 304 8.00 15.25 -14.54
C THR A 304 6.81 16.00 -13.95
N ALA A 305 5.64 15.97 -14.60
CA ALA A 305 4.44 16.63 -14.10
C ALA A 305 4.00 16.04 -12.76
N TRP A 306 4.07 14.71 -12.61
CA TRP A 306 3.75 14.04 -11.35
C TRP A 306 4.69 14.49 -10.24
N MET A 307 6.00 14.34 -10.41
CA MET A 307 7.00 14.70 -9.41
C MET A 307 6.92 16.19 -9.04
N LEU A 308 6.70 17.06 -10.02
CA LEU A 308 6.60 18.50 -9.78
C LEU A 308 5.42 18.88 -8.88
N LEU A 309 4.28 18.19 -9.00
CA LEU A 309 3.10 18.44 -8.17
C LEU A 309 3.15 17.71 -6.82
N THR A 310 3.80 16.56 -6.75
CA THR A 310 3.79 15.74 -5.51
C THR A 310 4.99 16.00 -4.59
N LEU A 311 6.14 16.46 -5.10
CA LEU A 311 7.29 16.82 -4.26
C LEU A 311 6.97 17.89 -3.21
N PRO A 312 6.26 18.98 -3.51
CA PRO A 312 5.84 19.95 -2.49
C PRO A 312 5.00 19.32 -1.38
N ILE A 313 4.10 18.39 -1.74
CA ILE A 313 3.26 17.67 -0.78
C ILE A 313 4.13 16.83 0.18
N LEU A 314 5.13 16.14 -0.35
CA LEU A 314 6.06 15.36 0.46
C LEU A 314 6.91 16.21 1.41
N ILE A 315 7.33 17.40 0.97
CA ILE A 315 8.08 18.33 1.82
C ILE A 315 7.20 18.83 2.96
N VAL A 316 5.91 19.05 2.70
CA VAL A 316 4.96 19.44 3.74
C VAL A 316 4.61 18.28 4.66
N ASN A 317 4.40 17.09 4.11
CA ASN A 317 3.99 15.91 4.88
C ASN A 317 4.76 14.64 4.45
N PRO A 318 5.89 14.34 5.10
CA PRO A 318 6.75 13.20 4.77
C PRO A 318 6.10 11.82 4.93
N SER A 319 4.98 11.72 5.65
CA SER A 319 4.29 10.43 5.86
C SER A 319 3.72 9.83 4.56
N TYR A 320 3.51 10.66 3.52
CA TYR A 320 2.89 10.23 2.26
C TYR A 320 3.90 9.77 1.19
N VAL A 321 5.02 9.15 1.59
CA VAL A 321 6.06 8.65 0.64
C VAL A 321 5.52 7.70 -0.43
N ALA A 322 4.41 7.01 -0.18
CA ALA A 322 3.75 6.14 -1.16
C ALA A 322 3.29 6.87 -2.43
N ILE A 323 3.05 8.20 -2.37
CA ILE A 323 2.62 9.04 -3.51
C ILE A 323 3.64 9.02 -4.65
N VAL A 324 4.93 9.00 -4.36
CA VAL A 324 6.01 9.02 -5.37
C VAL A 324 6.58 7.65 -5.67
N PHE A 325 6.05 6.59 -5.06
CA PHE A 325 6.58 5.23 -5.27
C PHE A 325 6.53 4.80 -6.73
N VAL A 326 5.38 4.98 -7.40
CA VAL A 326 5.21 4.56 -8.81
C VAL A 326 6.13 5.33 -9.77
N PRO A 327 6.25 6.68 -9.74
CA PRO A 327 7.19 7.39 -10.61
C PRO A 327 8.65 7.02 -10.33
N LEU A 328 9.07 6.86 -9.07
CA LEU A 328 10.42 6.40 -8.73
C LEU A 328 10.69 5.00 -9.27
N PHE A 329 9.69 4.12 -9.20
CA PHE A 329 9.81 2.77 -9.75
C PHE A 329 9.89 2.75 -11.29
N ILE A 330 9.16 3.62 -11.98
CA ILE A 330 9.30 3.79 -13.43
C ILE A 330 10.70 4.32 -13.80
N LEU A 331 11.26 5.24 -12.99
CA LEU A 331 12.65 5.71 -13.14
C LEU A 331 13.65 4.57 -12.95
N LEU A 332 13.46 3.71 -11.95
CA LEU A 332 14.27 2.51 -11.74
C LEU A 332 14.24 1.61 -12.98
N THR A 333 13.05 1.35 -13.51
CA THR A 333 12.89 0.53 -14.73
C THR A 333 13.57 1.16 -15.94
N LEU A 334 13.49 2.48 -16.09
CA LEU A 334 14.16 3.23 -17.16
C LEU A 334 15.68 3.17 -17.00
N GLY A 335 16.19 3.26 -15.78
CA GLY A 335 17.61 3.10 -15.47
C GLY A 335 18.13 1.70 -15.80
N MET A 336 17.35 0.66 -15.46
CA MET A 336 17.66 -0.72 -15.84
C MET A 336 17.70 -0.92 -17.37
N GLU A 337 16.72 -0.34 -18.08
CA GLU A 337 16.69 -0.35 -19.55
C GLU A 337 17.94 0.31 -20.13
N THR A 338 18.33 1.45 -19.58
CA THR A 338 19.50 2.21 -20.01
C THR A 338 20.78 1.43 -19.76
N LEU A 339 20.95 0.88 -18.56
CA LEU A 339 22.13 0.07 -18.20
C LEU A 339 22.35 -1.06 -19.20
N LEU A 340 21.31 -1.86 -19.49
CA LEU A 340 21.39 -2.96 -20.44
C LEU A 340 21.62 -2.49 -21.89
N ASN A 341 20.93 -1.43 -22.31
CA ASN A 341 21.07 -0.95 -23.68
C ASN A 341 22.46 -0.34 -23.93
N GLU A 342 23.02 0.42 -22.97
CA GLU A 342 24.39 0.96 -23.11
C GLU A 342 25.42 -0.17 -23.12
N TRP A 343 25.28 -1.20 -22.28
CA TRP A 343 26.11 -2.39 -22.34
C TRP A 343 26.06 -3.07 -23.71
N TYR A 344 24.88 -3.25 -24.28
CA TYR A 344 24.72 -3.89 -25.59
C TYR A 344 25.24 -3.05 -26.75
N LYS A 345 25.33 -1.73 -26.61
CA LYS A 345 25.94 -0.84 -27.57
C LYS A 345 27.49 -0.96 -27.58
N LEU A 346 28.08 -1.18 -26.41
CA LEU A 346 29.52 -1.39 -26.29
C LEU A 346 29.95 -2.70 -26.97
N PHE A 347 29.10 -3.72 -26.96
CA PHE A 347 29.41 -5.04 -27.52
C PHE A 347 28.37 -5.49 -28.56
N PRO A 348 28.25 -4.79 -29.71
CA PRO A 348 27.16 -5.03 -30.66
C PRO A 348 27.22 -6.40 -31.34
N LYS A 349 28.39 -6.97 -31.56
CA LYS A 349 28.59 -8.23 -32.29
C LYS A 349 29.02 -9.42 -31.43
N ASN A 350 29.40 -9.22 -30.18
CA ASN A 350 29.91 -10.28 -29.30
C ASN A 350 28.79 -10.88 -28.43
N PRO A 351 28.27 -12.09 -28.73
CA PRO A 351 27.19 -12.73 -27.97
C PRO A 351 27.61 -13.09 -26.54
N TYR A 352 28.90 -13.43 -26.32
CA TYR A 352 29.38 -13.76 -24.96
C TYR A 352 29.44 -12.53 -24.05
N ALA A 353 29.91 -11.38 -24.54
CA ALA A 353 29.90 -10.15 -23.77
C ALA A 353 28.47 -9.66 -23.48
N ARG A 354 27.52 -9.86 -24.42
CA ARG A 354 26.08 -9.59 -24.17
C ARG A 354 25.51 -10.51 -23.11
N GLY A 355 25.85 -11.80 -23.16
CA GLY A 355 25.47 -12.78 -22.14
C GLY A 355 26.02 -12.41 -20.76
N LEU A 356 27.29 -11.98 -20.66
CA LEU A 356 27.90 -11.50 -19.43
C LEU A 356 27.14 -10.32 -18.84
N GLY A 357 26.79 -9.32 -19.65
CA GLY A 357 25.99 -8.18 -19.19
C GLY A 357 24.62 -8.58 -18.63
N LEU A 358 23.98 -9.57 -19.22
CA LEU A 358 22.73 -10.11 -18.70
C LEU A 358 22.94 -10.82 -17.36
N ILE A 359 23.99 -11.64 -17.22
CA ILE A 359 24.33 -12.33 -15.97
C ILE A 359 24.60 -11.33 -14.86
N LEU A 360 25.41 -10.30 -15.12
CA LEU A 360 25.68 -9.23 -14.15
C LEU A 360 24.40 -8.49 -13.73
N THR A 361 23.50 -8.23 -14.68
CA THR A 361 22.21 -7.59 -14.37
C THR A 361 21.32 -8.49 -13.54
N ILE A 362 21.26 -9.80 -13.83
CA ILE A 362 20.51 -10.77 -13.01
C ILE A 362 21.12 -10.84 -11.60
N GLY A 363 22.44 -10.87 -11.48
CA GLY A 363 23.15 -10.83 -10.20
C GLY A 363 22.79 -9.58 -9.39
N LEU A 364 22.84 -8.40 -10.01
CA LEU A 364 22.44 -7.14 -9.40
C LEU A 364 20.97 -7.19 -8.91
N VAL A 365 20.06 -7.62 -9.76
CA VAL A 365 18.63 -7.78 -9.40
C VAL A 365 18.45 -8.75 -8.25
N SER A 366 19.19 -9.87 -8.23
CA SER A 366 19.13 -10.85 -7.13
C SER A 366 19.58 -10.24 -5.80
N VAL A 367 20.62 -9.42 -5.81
CA VAL A 367 21.09 -8.70 -4.60
C VAL A 367 20.03 -7.70 -4.14
N MET A 368 19.40 -6.96 -5.06
CA MET A 368 18.32 -5.99 -4.73
C MET A 368 17.11 -6.71 -4.14
N ILE A 369 16.72 -7.86 -4.71
CA ILE A 369 15.63 -8.71 -4.19
C ILE A 369 15.95 -9.14 -2.76
N PHE A 370 17.13 -9.70 -2.56
CA PHE A 370 17.55 -10.18 -1.24
C PHE A 370 17.58 -9.03 -0.22
N SER A 371 18.18 -7.90 -0.57
CA SER A 371 18.26 -6.70 0.28
C SER A 371 16.88 -6.18 0.67
N GLY A 372 15.93 -6.13 -0.28
CA GLY A 372 14.57 -5.65 0.00
C GLY A 372 13.79 -6.57 0.95
N VAL A 373 13.84 -7.88 0.71
CA VAL A 373 13.18 -8.89 1.56
C VAL A 373 13.83 -8.95 2.94
N ASP A 374 15.16 -9.00 3.00
CA ASP A 374 15.92 -9.05 4.25
C ASP A 374 15.62 -7.84 5.14
N ARG A 375 15.63 -6.63 4.57
CA ARG A 375 15.31 -5.39 5.28
C ARG A 375 13.90 -5.42 5.87
N TYR A 376 12.91 -5.93 5.12
CA TYR A 376 11.56 -6.07 5.64
C TYR A 376 11.48 -7.12 6.72
N MET A 377 11.91 -8.36 6.43
CA MET A 377 11.72 -9.50 7.34
C MET A 377 12.53 -9.34 8.63
N ASN A 378 13.82 -9.04 8.53
CA ASN A 378 14.69 -8.90 9.68
C ASN A 378 14.51 -7.57 10.40
N GLY A 379 14.26 -6.48 9.67
CA GLY A 379 14.00 -5.17 10.25
C GLY A 379 12.80 -5.18 11.19
N TYR A 380 11.61 -5.55 10.68
CA TYR A 380 10.39 -5.58 11.51
C TYR A 380 10.38 -6.68 12.58
N ARG A 381 11.21 -7.71 12.44
CA ARG A 381 11.27 -8.80 13.42
C ARG A 381 12.22 -8.52 14.57
N HIS A 382 13.31 -7.81 14.31
CA HIS A 382 14.44 -7.70 15.26
C HIS A 382 14.75 -6.26 15.67
N MET A 383 14.23 -5.25 14.98
CA MET A 383 14.47 -3.86 15.32
C MET A 383 13.60 -3.44 16.52
N PRO A 384 14.19 -3.06 17.67
CA PRO A 384 13.42 -2.80 18.89
C PRO A 384 12.35 -1.72 18.72
N GLU A 385 12.66 -0.64 17.99
CA GLU A 385 11.72 0.44 17.69
C GLU A 385 10.50 -0.05 16.91
N ALA A 386 10.69 -0.89 15.87
CA ALA A 386 9.60 -1.43 15.08
C ALA A 386 8.75 -2.42 15.88
N VAL A 387 9.38 -3.23 16.73
CA VAL A 387 8.68 -4.23 17.58
C VAL A 387 7.86 -3.52 18.67
N ASN A 388 8.41 -2.48 19.30
CA ASN A 388 7.70 -1.74 20.34
C ASN A 388 6.51 -0.93 19.81
N ASN A 389 6.59 -0.46 18.56
CA ASN A 389 5.49 0.26 17.91
C ASN A 389 4.34 -0.65 17.43
N THR A 390 4.48 -1.98 17.55
CA THR A 390 3.46 -2.92 17.09
C THR A 390 2.75 -3.59 18.28
N ASN A 391 1.41 -3.56 18.26
CA ASN A 391 0.56 -4.22 19.24
C ASN A 391 0.13 -5.60 18.72
N SER A 392 0.49 -6.67 19.44
CA SER A 392 0.12 -8.06 19.11
C SER A 392 -0.97 -8.64 20.03
N ASP A 393 -1.68 -7.80 20.74
CA ASP A 393 -2.62 -8.15 21.81
C ASP A 393 -3.81 -8.99 21.32
N LEU A 394 -4.31 -8.74 20.10
CA LEU A 394 -5.42 -9.55 19.55
C LEU A 394 -5.10 -11.04 19.53
N ARG A 395 -3.87 -11.41 19.18
CA ARG A 395 -3.43 -12.81 19.17
C ARG A 395 -3.31 -13.41 20.58
N LEU A 396 -2.91 -12.58 21.55
CA LEU A 396 -2.86 -13.01 22.95
C LEU A 396 -4.26 -13.14 23.54
N LEU A 397 -5.15 -12.21 23.19
CA LEU A 397 -6.56 -12.23 23.61
C LEU A 397 -7.27 -13.48 23.08
N ASP A 398 -7.13 -13.81 21.78
CA ASP A 398 -7.68 -15.04 21.21
C ASP A 398 -7.22 -16.29 21.97
N LYS A 399 -5.92 -16.39 22.25
CA LYS A 399 -5.36 -17.50 23.02
C LYS A 399 -5.94 -17.62 24.43
N HIS A 400 -6.23 -16.46 25.05
CA HIS A 400 -6.75 -16.41 26.41
C HIS A 400 -8.23 -16.78 26.44
N LEU A 401 -9.02 -16.28 25.52
CA LEU A 401 -10.46 -16.55 25.40
C LEU A 401 -10.76 -18.02 25.08
N VAL A 402 -9.93 -18.65 24.23
CA VAL A 402 -10.05 -20.10 23.96
C VAL A 402 -9.83 -20.93 25.23
N LYS A 403 -8.97 -20.48 26.15
CA LYS A 403 -8.73 -21.17 27.42
C LYS A 403 -9.83 -20.91 28.49
N HIS A 404 -10.50 -19.76 28.41
CA HIS A 404 -11.49 -19.31 29.40
C HIS A 404 -12.76 -18.85 28.68
N PRO A 405 -13.65 -19.75 28.25
CA PRO A 405 -14.85 -19.42 27.44
C PRO A 405 -15.98 -18.72 28.22
N ALA A 406 -15.74 -18.29 29.45
CA ALA A 406 -16.74 -17.55 30.22
C ALA A 406 -16.85 -16.10 29.76
N ARG A 407 -17.99 -15.45 30.09
CA ARG A 407 -18.22 -14.02 29.86
C ARG A 407 -17.11 -13.21 30.55
N VAL A 408 -16.38 -12.39 29.78
CA VAL A 408 -15.23 -11.61 30.24
C VAL A 408 -15.54 -10.13 30.08
N GLN A 409 -15.29 -9.37 31.15
CA GLN A 409 -15.27 -7.91 31.07
C GLN A 409 -13.83 -7.49 30.73
N LEU A 410 -13.66 -6.79 29.59
CA LEU A 410 -12.38 -6.28 29.16
C LEU A 410 -12.28 -4.77 29.44
N ILE A 411 -11.38 -4.38 30.35
CA ILE A 411 -11.11 -2.99 30.69
C ILE A 411 -9.95 -2.51 29.85
N VAL A 412 -10.17 -1.43 29.11
CA VAL A 412 -9.22 -0.89 28.14
C VAL A 412 -9.07 0.62 28.26
N SER A 413 -7.96 1.17 27.81
CA SER A 413 -7.81 2.62 27.67
C SER A 413 -8.70 3.17 26.54
N GLU A 414 -9.03 4.46 26.57
CA GLU A 414 -9.83 5.10 25.52
C GLU A 414 -9.21 4.93 24.11
N GLN A 415 -7.88 4.97 24.02
CA GLN A 415 -7.14 4.83 22.77
C GLN A 415 -7.31 3.44 22.13
N GLU A 416 -7.38 2.39 22.96
CA GLU A 416 -7.51 0.99 22.50
C GLU A 416 -8.98 0.54 22.40
N ALA A 417 -9.92 1.29 22.95
CA ALA A 417 -11.34 0.91 23.03
C ALA A 417 -11.96 0.63 21.67
N SER A 418 -11.58 1.36 20.63
CA SER A 418 -12.07 1.17 19.26
C SER A 418 -11.72 -0.21 18.70
N LEU A 419 -10.51 -0.69 18.91
CA LEU A 419 -10.01 -1.99 18.48
C LEU A 419 -10.79 -3.13 19.14
N TYR A 420 -10.92 -3.08 20.48
CA TYR A 420 -11.57 -4.16 21.22
C TYR A 420 -13.08 -4.15 21.08
N LYS A 421 -13.73 -2.98 20.89
CA LYS A 421 -15.15 -2.88 20.52
C LYS A 421 -15.41 -3.50 19.14
N ALA A 422 -14.53 -3.25 18.16
CA ALA A 422 -14.62 -3.91 16.86
C ALA A 422 -14.44 -5.44 17.01
N TYR A 423 -13.46 -5.87 17.80
CA TYR A 423 -13.22 -7.29 18.06
C TYR A 423 -14.44 -7.98 18.68
N ALA A 424 -15.04 -7.43 19.75
CA ALA A 424 -16.23 -7.98 20.39
C ALA A 424 -17.42 -8.07 19.42
N ARG A 425 -17.61 -7.03 18.59
CA ARG A 425 -18.71 -6.94 17.64
C ARG A 425 -18.64 -7.96 16.51
N PHE A 426 -17.50 -8.09 15.85
CA PHE A 426 -17.37 -8.91 14.65
C PHE A 426 -17.06 -10.38 14.95
N ASN A 427 -16.40 -10.69 16.07
CA ASN A 427 -16.07 -12.06 16.44
C ASN A 427 -17.18 -12.74 17.25
N LYS A 428 -18.28 -12.00 17.58
CA LYS A 428 -19.43 -12.52 18.33
C LYS A 428 -19.04 -13.17 19.68
N HIS A 429 -17.92 -12.73 20.28
CA HIS A 429 -17.56 -13.15 21.62
C HIS A 429 -18.38 -12.39 22.66
N ASP A 430 -18.75 -13.06 23.76
CA ASP A 430 -19.46 -12.44 24.88
C ASP A 430 -18.47 -11.66 25.77
N ILE A 431 -17.91 -10.59 25.17
CA ILE A 431 -16.96 -9.68 25.81
C ILE A 431 -17.61 -8.33 25.97
N ILE A 432 -17.62 -7.83 27.20
CA ILE A 432 -18.06 -6.46 27.50
C ILE A 432 -16.81 -5.58 27.55
N VAL A 433 -16.67 -4.67 26.59
CA VAL A 433 -15.54 -3.71 26.54
C VAL A 433 -15.96 -2.43 27.26
N THR A 434 -15.25 -2.10 28.37
CA THR A 434 -15.51 -0.91 29.18
C THR A 434 -14.20 -0.16 29.44
N THR A 435 -14.29 1.13 29.71
CA THR A 435 -13.15 1.96 30.15
C THR A 435 -13.07 2.06 31.67
N GLU A 436 -14.18 1.71 32.37
CA GLU A 436 -14.25 1.71 33.82
C GLU A 436 -14.59 0.33 34.37
N PRO A 437 -14.05 -0.06 35.53
CA PRO A 437 -14.33 -1.34 36.16
C PRO A 437 -15.77 -1.35 36.72
N ASN A 438 -16.62 -2.22 36.18
CA ASN A 438 -17.96 -2.45 36.71
C ASN A 438 -18.02 -3.87 37.29
N ALA A 439 -17.68 -4.02 38.54
CA ALA A 439 -17.52 -5.31 39.23
C ALA A 439 -18.84 -6.16 39.32
N ARG A 440 -19.98 -5.61 38.92
CA ARG A 440 -21.27 -6.27 39.04
C ARG A 440 -21.67 -7.16 37.86
N GLU A 441 -20.96 -7.09 36.72
CA GLU A 441 -21.41 -7.73 35.49
C GLU A 441 -20.68 -9.03 35.11
N SER A 442 -19.49 -9.29 35.66
CA SER A 442 -18.72 -10.51 35.32
C SER A 442 -17.79 -10.97 36.42
N THR A 443 -17.62 -12.31 36.53
CA THR A 443 -16.68 -12.93 37.46
C THR A 443 -15.22 -12.83 37.02
N ASN A 444 -14.95 -12.67 35.72
CA ASN A 444 -13.62 -12.57 35.15
C ASN A 444 -13.42 -11.19 34.51
N ILE A 445 -12.46 -10.45 35.02
CA ILE A 445 -12.11 -9.10 34.54
C ILE A 445 -10.72 -9.17 33.92
N LEU A 446 -10.63 -8.84 32.65
CA LEU A 446 -9.38 -8.76 31.90
C LEU A 446 -9.02 -7.28 31.71
N VAL A 447 -7.83 -6.86 32.13
CA VAL A 447 -7.38 -5.47 32.09
C VAL A 447 -6.16 -5.37 31.18
N THR A 448 -6.17 -4.42 30.24
CA THR A 448 -4.96 -4.14 29.44
C THR A 448 -3.90 -3.42 30.30
N ASN A 449 -2.64 -3.54 29.90
CA ASN A 449 -1.55 -2.87 30.61
C ASN A 449 -1.77 -1.35 30.67
N SER A 450 -2.24 -0.76 29.58
CA SER A 450 -2.56 0.68 29.49
C SER A 450 -3.68 1.14 30.42
N ALA A 451 -4.62 0.25 30.78
CA ALA A 451 -5.74 0.54 31.68
C ALA A 451 -5.49 0.09 33.13
N ARG A 452 -4.32 -0.47 33.45
CA ARG A 452 -4.02 -1.01 34.78
C ARG A 452 -4.15 0.04 35.89
N SER A 453 -3.75 1.28 35.62
CA SER A 453 -3.82 2.37 36.59
C SER A 453 -5.24 2.80 36.97
N SER A 454 -6.24 2.46 36.15
CA SER A 454 -7.66 2.79 36.41
C SER A 454 -8.35 1.78 37.32
N VAL A 455 -7.71 0.65 37.64
CA VAL A 455 -8.28 -0.43 38.45
C VAL A 455 -7.77 -0.38 39.86
N ASN A 456 -8.70 -0.36 40.85
CA ASN A 456 -8.31 -0.41 42.29
C ASN A 456 -7.96 -1.87 42.67
N PRO A 457 -6.70 -2.17 43.07
CA PRO A 457 -6.26 -3.53 43.37
C PRO A 457 -6.88 -4.12 44.64
N GLU A 458 -7.49 -3.33 45.52
CA GLU A 458 -8.03 -3.82 46.81
C GLU A 458 -9.31 -4.63 46.66
N SER A 459 -10.05 -4.47 45.56
CA SER A 459 -11.32 -5.15 45.30
C SER A 459 -11.20 -6.40 44.43
N LEU A 460 -10.01 -6.70 43.87
CA LEU A 460 -9.80 -7.71 42.87
C LEU A 460 -8.57 -8.56 43.17
N THR A 461 -8.68 -9.88 42.99
CA THR A 461 -7.55 -10.80 43.07
C THR A 461 -6.93 -11.08 41.72
N LEU A 462 -5.62 -10.84 41.58
CA LEU A 462 -4.88 -11.14 40.33
C LEU A 462 -4.72 -12.68 40.19
N VAL A 463 -5.22 -13.24 39.10
CA VAL A 463 -5.17 -14.68 38.84
C VAL A 463 -4.00 -15.02 37.91
N SER A 464 -3.83 -14.28 36.81
CA SER A 464 -2.77 -14.53 35.85
C SER A 464 -2.41 -13.28 35.05
N VAL A 465 -1.21 -13.26 34.49
CA VAL A 465 -0.72 -12.22 33.60
C VAL A 465 -0.38 -12.85 32.25
N ALA A 466 -0.91 -12.27 31.18
CA ALA A 466 -0.54 -12.67 29.82
C ALA A 466 0.60 -11.77 29.34
N THR A 467 1.74 -12.36 29.04
CA THR A 467 2.96 -11.66 28.65
C THR A 467 3.28 -11.84 27.18
N ASN A 468 3.95 -10.86 26.60
CA ASN A 468 4.53 -10.91 25.26
C ASN A 468 6.04 -10.75 25.36
N ASP A 469 6.77 -11.82 25.19
CA ASP A 469 8.24 -11.86 25.33
C ASP A 469 9.00 -11.03 24.27
N ARG A 470 8.30 -10.46 23.30
CA ARG A 470 8.91 -9.69 22.20
C ARG A 470 8.95 -8.18 22.44
N GLN A 471 8.17 -7.68 23.38
CA GLN A 471 8.08 -6.24 23.69
C GLN A 471 8.84 -5.90 24.96
N ALA A 472 9.35 -4.66 25.04
CA ALA A 472 10.06 -4.18 26.22
C ALA A 472 9.17 -4.20 27.47
N GLU A 473 7.89 -3.83 27.32
CA GLU A 473 6.86 -4.01 28.34
C GLU A 473 6.14 -5.35 28.09
N GLY A 474 6.63 -6.42 28.68
CA GLY A 474 6.17 -7.79 28.43
C GLY A 474 4.73 -8.06 28.85
N ASP A 475 4.27 -7.42 29.93
CA ASP A 475 2.93 -7.65 30.45
C ASP A 475 1.86 -6.93 29.62
N ARG A 476 0.90 -7.68 29.07
CA ARG A 476 -0.14 -7.13 28.19
C ARG A 476 -1.53 -7.19 28.78
N PHE A 477 -1.91 -8.29 29.41
CA PHE A 477 -3.22 -8.48 30.03
C PHE A 477 -3.08 -9.02 31.45
N TYR A 478 -3.86 -8.46 32.34
CA TYR A 478 -4.00 -8.90 33.72
C TYR A 478 -5.39 -9.48 33.92
N LEU A 479 -5.46 -10.77 34.26
CA LEU A 479 -6.72 -11.42 34.61
C LEU A 479 -6.97 -11.27 36.11
N TYR A 480 -8.05 -10.59 36.45
CA TYR A 480 -8.53 -10.46 37.80
C TYR A 480 -9.84 -11.25 37.98
N LYS A 481 -10.07 -11.67 39.22
CA LYS A 481 -11.32 -12.24 39.66
C LYS A 481 -11.90 -11.31 40.72
N ALA A 482 -13.22 -11.02 40.62
CA ALA A 482 -13.92 -10.27 41.66
C ALA A 482 -13.99 -11.11 42.94
N ASN A 483 -13.73 -10.51 44.07
CA ASN A 483 -13.77 -11.13 45.42
C ASN A 483 -15.21 -11.44 45.82
#